data_d8b508aa56c72ad2484134b299b6e2ad
#
_entry.id   d8b508aa56c72ad2484134b299b6e2ad
#
_cell.length_a   1.000
_cell.length_b   1.000
_cell.length_c   1.000
_cell.angle_alpha   90.00
_cell.angle_beta   90.00
_cell.angle_gamma   90.00
#
_symmetry.space_group_name_H-M   'P 1'
#
loop_
_entity.id
_entity.type
_entity.pdbx_description
1 polymer ?
#
loop_
_entity_poly.entity_id
_entity_poly.type
_entity_poly.pdbx_seq_one_letter_code
_entity_poly.pdbx_strand_id
1 'polypeptide(L)'
;MISNISQKLIYVSLLLLMAGTLGGWAIIEKLNGHQGDYGFLYLGVTITAMVFCAQCWVYFSMQGRIFFGLVFLNTLGLSLAWFMLALFIPLLWVDIAGLNIRFTLLVLLIGLSVSNAVKGFRVFHEKWSELKERDRIKILARQGNFIGWDGLILWMNFSPDLYIPGFSKKNTKILSIAMFFLMIVGFGLRNIFPAASIFSVGVPSALVISFFFQQIGFNVAQARKIRELECEYKVTLCQKPQKTRLRKNLRKKRDNDV
;
A
#
# COMPACT_ATOMS: atom_id res chain seq x y z
N MET A 1 -16.66 -6.43 14.76
CA MET A 1 -15.26 -6.90 14.64
C MET A 1 -14.47 -6.11 13.60
N ILE A 2 -15.02 -5.82 12.40
CA ILE A 2 -14.36 -4.98 11.36
C ILE A 2 -14.06 -3.57 11.88
N SER A 3 -14.96 -2.95 12.65
CA SER A 3 -14.74 -1.62 13.22
C SER A 3 -13.53 -1.55 14.14
N ASN A 4 -13.28 -2.56 14.95
CA ASN A 4 -12.13 -2.57 15.87
C ASN A 4 -10.79 -2.82 15.15
N ILE A 5 -10.80 -3.58 14.04
CA ILE A 5 -9.60 -3.81 13.22
C ILE A 5 -9.28 -2.54 12.45
N SER A 6 -10.27 -1.90 11.85
CA SER A 6 -10.06 -0.66 11.09
C SER A 6 -9.61 0.51 11.99
N GLN A 7 -10.12 0.61 13.23
CA GLN A 7 -9.61 1.60 14.20
C GLN A 7 -8.14 1.38 14.51
N LYS A 8 -7.74 0.14 14.83
CA LYS A 8 -6.33 -0.18 15.09
C LYS A 8 -5.43 0.16 13.89
N LEU A 9 -5.91 -0.10 12.67
CA LEU A 9 -5.17 0.21 11.46
C LEU A 9 -5.01 1.73 11.24
N ILE A 10 -5.98 2.56 11.62
CA ILE A 10 -5.87 4.01 11.58
C ILE A 10 -4.76 4.50 12.52
N TYR A 11 -4.69 3.97 13.75
CA TYR A 11 -3.62 4.32 14.68
C TYR A 11 -2.23 3.90 14.15
N VAL A 12 -2.10 2.69 13.60
CA VAL A 12 -0.85 2.23 12.98
C VAL A 12 -0.47 3.12 11.80
N SER A 13 -1.44 3.51 10.98
CA SER A 13 -1.23 4.43 9.87
C SER A 13 -0.72 5.80 10.33
N LEU A 14 -1.37 6.38 11.35
CA LEU A 14 -0.95 7.66 11.93
C LEU A 14 0.48 7.57 12.49
N LEU A 15 0.80 6.49 13.18
CA LEU A 15 2.13 6.25 13.71
C LEU A 15 3.18 6.18 12.59
N LEU A 16 2.88 5.48 11.49
CA LEU A 16 3.76 5.42 10.32
C LEU A 16 3.95 6.78 9.65
N LEU A 17 2.88 7.55 9.51
CA LEU A 17 2.93 8.91 8.96
C LEU A 17 3.80 9.83 9.81
N MET A 18 3.60 9.81 11.13
CA MET A 18 4.39 10.60 12.09
C MET A 18 5.85 10.14 12.11
N ALA A 19 6.09 8.83 12.18
CA ALA A 19 7.45 8.28 12.18
C ALA A 19 8.21 8.63 10.89
N GLY A 20 7.53 8.58 9.72
CA GLY A 20 8.11 9.01 8.46
C GLY A 20 8.47 10.51 8.49
N THR A 21 7.51 11.36 8.88
CA THR A 21 7.70 12.81 8.92
C THR A 21 8.82 13.22 9.88
N LEU A 22 8.78 12.74 11.13
CA LEU A 22 9.79 13.09 12.14
C LEU A 22 11.14 12.45 11.83
N GLY A 23 11.15 11.19 11.37
CA GLY A 23 12.37 10.48 11.01
C GLY A 23 13.08 11.12 9.82
N GLY A 24 12.34 11.45 8.75
CA GLY A 24 12.89 12.13 7.58
C GLY A 24 13.44 13.52 7.91
N TRP A 25 12.69 14.29 8.70
CA TRP A 25 13.15 15.60 9.19
C TRP A 25 14.43 15.48 10.02
N ALA A 26 14.49 14.58 10.99
CA ALA A 26 15.67 14.38 11.82
C ALA A 26 16.91 13.98 11.01
N ILE A 27 16.74 13.19 9.94
CA ILE A 27 17.82 12.84 9.02
C ILE A 27 18.32 14.09 8.28
N ILE A 28 17.42 14.90 7.73
CA ILE A 28 17.75 16.13 6.99
C ILE A 28 18.45 17.14 7.90
N GLU A 29 17.91 17.36 9.11
CA GLU A 29 18.48 18.28 10.09
C GLU A 29 19.89 17.89 10.51
N LYS A 30 20.11 16.59 10.78
CA LYS A 30 21.45 16.07 11.11
C LYS A 30 22.45 16.27 9.98
N LEU A 31 22.01 16.17 8.73
CA LEU A 31 22.87 16.32 7.55
C LEU A 31 23.18 17.77 7.22
N ASN A 32 22.22 18.67 7.43
CA ASN A 32 22.40 20.11 7.21
C ASN A 32 23.12 20.82 8.38
N GLY A 33 23.65 20.08 9.37
CA GLY A 33 24.40 20.66 10.49
C GLY A 33 23.55 21.53 11.41
N HIS A 34 22.30 21.16 11.65
CA HIS A 34 21.35 21.88 12.53
C HIS A 34 21.01 23.30 12.05
N GLN A 35 20.96 23.53 10.75
CA GLN A 35 20.63 24.84 10.18
C GLN A 35 19.13 25.19 10.23
N GLY A 36 18.29 24.37 10.92
CA GLY A 36 16.88 24.69 11.15
C GLY A 36 16.01 24.64 9.89
N ASP A 37 16.29 23.75 8.95
CA ASP A 37 15.43 23.56 7.77
C ASP A 37 14.13 22.82 8.16
N TYR A 38 13.07 23.62 8.41
CA TYR A 38 11.74 23.10 8.72
C TYR A 38 10.88 22.82 7.48
N GLY A 39 11.38 23.04 6.26
CA GLY A 39 10.62 22.86 5.03
C GLY A 39 10.07 21.45 4.88
N PHE A 40 10.90 20.43 5.12
CA PHE A 40 10.46 19.04 5.09
C PHE A 40 9.45 18.72 6.21
N LEU A 41 9.62 19.28 7.41
CA LEU A 41 8.68 19.08 8.52
C LEU A 41 7.29 19.61 8.18
N TYR A 42 7.19 20.83 7.63
CA TYR A 42 5.92 21.41 7.21
C TYR A 42 5.26 20.59 6.10
N LEU A 43 6.03 20.15 5.10
CA LEU A 43 5.54 19.26 4.05
C LEU A 43 5.00 17.95 4.65
N GLY A 44 5.75 17.33 5.54
CA GLY A 44 5.39 16.05 6.17
C GLY A 44 4.16 16.15 7.06
N VAL A 45 4.04 17.23 7.85
CA VAL A 45 2.85 17.49 8.67
C VAL A 45 1.61 17.70 7.79
N THR A 46 1.75 18.45 6.70
CA THR A 46 0.65 18.68 5.75
C THR A 46 0.18 17.35 5.12
N ILE A 47 1.11 16.51 4.64
CA ILE A 47 0.77 15.19 4.07
C ILE A 47 0.15 14.29 5.14
N THR A 48 0.70 14.26 6.34
CA THR A 48 0.18 13.49 7.46
C THR A 48 -1.27 13.89 7.77
N ALA A 49 -1.55 15.19 7.86
CA ALA A 49 -2.89 15.71 8.11
C ALA A 49 -3.86 15.34 6.98
N MET A 50 -3.47 15.55 5.72
CA MET A 50 -4.32 15.22 4.57
C MET A 50 -4.66 13.72 4.51
N VAL A 51 -3.66 12.84 4.65
CA VAL A 51 -3.88 11.39 4.59
C VAL A 51 -4.73 10.93 5.78
N PHE A 52 -4.47 11.44 6.98
CA PHE A 52 -5.23 11.11 8.17
C PHE A 52 -6.69 11.57 8.08
N CYS A 53 -6.95 12.79 7.63
CA CYS A 53 -8.31 13.28 7.38
C CYS A 53 -9.04 12.44 6.34
N ALA A 54 -8.37 12.07 5.24
CA ALA A 54 -8.94 11.19 4.23
C ALA A 54 -9.29 9.80 4.81
N GLN A 55 -8.43 9.23 5.65
CA GLN A 55 -8.69 7.96 6.33
C GLN A 55 -9.89 8.03 7.27
N CYS A 56 -9.97 9.08 8.07
CA CYS A 56 -11.12 9.32 8.95
C CYS A 56 -12.41 9.44 8.12
N TRP A 57 -12.39 10.24 7.07
CA TRP A 57 -13.56 10.42 6.20
C TRP A 57 -14.00 9.10 5.56
N VAL A 58 -13.08 8.32 5.00
CA VAL A 58 -13.37 7.00 4.42
C VAL A 58 -13.90 6.04 5.49
N TYR A 59 -13.32 6.04 6.69
CA TYR A 59 -13.74 5.20 7.81
C TYR A 59 -15.20 5.47 8.19
N PHE A 60 -15.59 6.74 8.34
CA PHE A 60 -16.98 7.10 8.65
C PHE A 60 -17.93 6.81 7.49
N SER A 61 -17.45 6.87 6.25
CA SER A 61 -18.26 6.58 5.05
C SER A 61 -18.38 5.09 4.74
N MET A 62 -17.62 4.22 5.42
CA MET A 62 -17.49 2.80 5.07
C MET A 62 -18.80 2.02 5.12
N GLN A 63 -19.64 2.23 6.12
CA GLN A 63 -20.99 1.62 6.30
C GLN A 63 -21.11 0.16 5.78
N GLY A 64 -20.00 -0.62 5.82
CA GLY A 64 -19.96 -1.99 5.29
C GLY A 64 -19.84 -2.12 3.77
N ARG A 65 -19.69 -1.04 3.02
CA ARG A 65 -19.52 -1.05 1.55
C ARG A 65 -18.11 -1.50 1.18
N ILE A 66 -18.00 -2.45 0.25
CA ILE A 66 -16.72 -3.03 -0.21
C ILE A 66 -15.84 -1.96 -0.86
N PHE A 67 -16.42 -1.08 -1.66
CA PHE A 67 -15.71 0.00 -2.32
C PHE A 67 -14.90 0.86 -1.33
N PHE A 68 -15.55 1.35 -0.27
CA PHE A 68 -14.87 2.16 0.74
C PHE A 68 -13.80 1.37 1.50
N GLY A 69 -14.01 0.04 1.69
CA GLY A 69 -13.00 -0.84 2.26
C GLY A 69 -11.71 -0.88 1.43
N LEU A 70 -11.83 -0.95 0.10
CA LEU A 70 -10.67 -0.90 -0.80
C LEU A 70 -10.00 0.48 -0.81
N VAL A 71 -10.78 1.56 -0.80
CA VAL A 71 -10.24 2.92 -0.69
C VAL A 71 -9.46 3.07 0.62
N PHE A 72 -9.99 2.55 1.74
CA PHE A 72 -9.31 2.54 3.02
C PHE A 72 -7.97 1.78 2.98
N LEU A 73 -7.92 0.60 2.37
CA LEU A 73 -6.67 -0.15 2.17
C LEU A 73 -5.65 0.61 1.33
N ASN A 74 -6.11 1.36 0.31
CA ASN A 74 -5.22 2.21 -0.48
C ASN A 74 -4.65 3.36 0.36
N THR A 75 -5.43 3.98 1.24
CA THR A 75 -4.92 5.04 2.12
C THR A 75 -3.90 4.52 3.13
N LEU A 76 -4.05 3.27 3.62
CA LEU A 76 -3.02 2.60 4.42
C LEU A 76 -1.74 2.36 3.60
N GLY A 77 -1.87 1.92 2.36
CA GLY A 77 -0.75 1.78 1.42
C GLY A 77 0.00 3.10 1.21
N LEU A 78 -0.74 4.22 1.11
CA LEU A 78 -0.14 5.56 1.02
C LEU A 78 0.64 5.95 2.28
N SER A 79 0.19 5.55 3.47
CA SER A 79 0.92 5.82 4.71
C SER A 79 2.25 5.07 4.78
N LEU A 80 2.27 3.81 4.32
CA LEU A 80 3.51 3.05 4.17
C LEU A 80 4.42 3.64 3.08
N ALA A 81 3.84 4.04 1.96
CA ALA A 81 4.59 4.70 0.88
C ALA A 81 5.21 6.01 1.37
N TRP A 82 4.48 6.82 2.16
CA TRP A 82 5.01 8.04 2.78
C TRP A 82 6.18 7.74 3.72
N PHE A 83 6.06 6.74 4.59
CA PHE A 83 7.14 6.34 5.48
C PHE A 83 8.42 5.99 4.69
N MET A 84 8.30 5.20 3.62
CA MET A 84 9.43 4.85 2.75
C MET A 84 9.94 6.06 1.96
N LEU A 85 9.03 6.94 1.51
CA LEU A 85 9.39 8.16 0.79
C LEU A 85 10.19 9.11 1.68
N ALA A 86 9.85 9.20 2.96
CA ALA A 86 10.60 9.99 3.94
C ALA A 86 12.04 9.50 4.15
N LEU A 87 12.33 8.24 3.88
CA LEU A 87 13.70 7.70 3.85
C LEU A 87 14.43 7.99 2.52
N PHE A 88 13.68 8.20 1.44
CA PHE A 88 14.22 8.52 0.11
C PHE A 88 14.45 10.03 -0.08
N ILE A 89 13.56 10.88 0.42
CA ILE A 89 13.60 12.34 0.23
C ILE A 89 14.92 12.98 0.68
N PRO A 90 15.61 12.56 1.75
CA PRO A 90 16.92 13.10 2.12
C PRO A 90 17.95 13.07 0.97
N LEU A 91 17.88 12.06 0.09
CA LEU A 91 18.72 12.00 -1.11
C LEU A 91 18.48 13.16 -2.10
N LEU A 92 17.25 13.66 -2.12
CA LEU A 92 16.83 14.75 -3.01
C LEU A 92 16.98 16.12 -2.35
N TRP A 93 16.84 16.17 -1.02
CA TRP A 93 16.78 17.42 -0.24
C TRP A 93 18.15 17.94 0.13
N VAL A 94 19.03 17.05 0.59
CA VAL A 94 20.34 17.44 1.06
C VAL A 94 21.35 17.49 -0.12
N ASP A 95 22.28 18.42 -0.08
CA ASP A 95 23.26 18.65 -1.17
C ASP A 95 24.43 17.63 -1.18
N ILE A 96 24.08 16.34 -1.03
CA ILE A 96 25.03 15.22 -1.08
C ILE A 96 25.25 14.75 -2.52
N ALA A 97 24.20 14.81 -3.34
CA ALA A 97 24.23 14.38 -4.73
C ALA A 97 24.04 15.59 -5.66
N GLY A 98 24.80 15.61 -6.75
CA GLY A 98 24.64 16.64 -7.78
C GLY A 98 23.22 16.64 -8.37
N LEU A 99 22.79 17.80 -8.89
CA LEU A 99 21.42 18.01 -9.40
C LEU A 99 21.00 16.93 -10.43
N ASN A 100 21.90 16.53 -11.31
CA ASN A 100 21.63 15.50 -12.33
C ASN A 100 21.30 14.14 -11.70
N ILE A 101 21.99 13.76 -10.62
CA ILE A 101 21.75 12.49 -9.93
C ILE A 101 20.38 12.54 -9.22
N ARG A 102 20.05 13.64 -8.57
CA ARG A 102 18.74 13.83 -7.90
C ARG A 102 17.60 13.74 -8.89
N PHE A 103 17.72 14.45 -10.03
CA PHE A 103 16.72 14.41 -11.09
C PHE A 103 16.56 13.01 -11.65
N THR A 104 17.66 12.31 -11.93
CA THR A 104 17.65 10.92 -12.43
C THR A 104 16.94 9.98 -11.43
N LEU A 105 17.26 10.08 -10.14
CA LEU A 105 16.61 9.26 -9.09
C LEU A 105 15.11 9.53 -9.00
N LEU A 106 14.70 10.80 -9.11
CA LEU A 106 13.28 11.16 -9.09
C LEU A 106 12.54 10.60 -10.32
N VAL A 107 13.11 10.74 -11.51
CA VAL A 107 12.53 10.21 -12.76
C VAL A 107 12.42 8.68 -12.69
N LEU A 108 13.46 8.01 -12.18
CA LEU A 108 13.45 6.56 -11.99
C LEU A 108 12.36 6.14 -10.97
N LEU A 109 12.22 6.82 -9.85
CA LEU A 109 11.18 6.53 -8.86
C LEU A 109 9.78 6.67 -9.47
N ILE A 110 9.52 7.77 -10.19
CA ILE A 110 8.22 8.00 -10.84
C ILE A 110 7.98 6.93 -11.91
N GLY A 111 8.95 6.68 -12.79
CA GLY A 111 8.84 5.69 -13.86
C GLY A 111 8.58 4.28 -13.34
N LEU A 112 9.30 3.84 -12.32
CA LEU A 112 9.09 2.54 -11.67
C LEU A 112 7.72 2.47 -10.98
N SER A 113 7.32 3.52 -10.28
CA SER A 113 6.02 3.57 -9.58
C SER A 113 4.85 3.47 -10.56
N VAL A 114 4.89 4.25 -11.65
CA VAL A 114 3.88 4.20 -12.71
C VAL A 114 3.87 2.83 -13.40
N SER A 115 5.03 2.28 -13.75
CA SER A 115 5.13 0.95 -14.37
C SER A 115 4.54 -0.14 -13.50
N ASN A 116 4.81 -0.10 -12.19
CA ASN A 116 4.25 -1.05 -11.23
C ASN A 116 2.74 -0.85 -11.06
N ALA A 117 2.24 0.38 -10.97
CA ALA A 117 0.80 0.65 -10.90
C ALA A 117 0.06 0.10 -12.13
N VAL A 118 0.58 0.35 -13.34
CA VAL A 118 0.04 -0.20 -14.60
C VAL A 118 0.08 -1.72 -14.60
N LYS A 119 1.18 -2.33 -14.13
CA LYS A 119 1.29 -3.79 -14.02
C LYS A 119 0.25 -4.36 -13.06
N GLY A 120 0.07 -3.76 -11.89
CA GLY A 120 -0.97 -4.15 -10.92
C GLY A 120 -2.37 -4.10 -11.53
N PHE A 121 -2.67 -3.01 -12.24
CA PHE A 121 -3.94 -2.84 -12.95
C PHE A 121 -4.17 -3.94 -13.99
N ARG A 122 -3.17 -4.26 -14.81
CA ARG A 122 -3.25 -5.32 -15.84
C ARG A 122 -3.43 -6.71 -15.22
N VAL A 123 -2.68 -7.03 -14.16
CA VAL A 123 -2.79 -8.32 -13.46
C VAL A 123 -4.20 -8.55 -12.92
N PHE A 124 -4.88 -7.50 -12.45
CA PHE A 124 -6.28 -7.62 -12.06
C PHE A 124 -7.17 -8.03 -13.25
N HIS A 125 -7.04 -7.35 -14.38
CA HIS A 125 -7.84 -7.64 -15.57
C HIS A 125 -7.56 -9.04 -16.14
N GLU A 126 -6.30 -9.48 -16.17
CA GLU A 126 -5.91 -10.83 -16.58
C GLU A 126 -6.61 -11.87 -15.70
N LYS A 127 -6.48 -11.74 -14.37
CA LYS A 127 -7.13 -12.66 -13.41
C LYS A 127 -8.66 -12.62 -13.49
N TRP A 128 -9.23 -11.44 -13.74
CA TRP A 128 -10.66 -11.31 -13.93
C TRP A 128 -11.16 -12.02 -15.21
N SER A 129 -10.39 -11.94 -16.31
CA SER A 129 -10.73 -12.61 -17.57
C SER A 129 -10.59 -14.12 -17.50
N GLU A 130 -9.62 -14.64 -16.71
CA GLU A 130 -9.41 -16.07 -16.48
C GLU A 130 -10.54 -16.72 -15.66
N LEU A 131 -11.35 -15.93 -14.93
CA LEU A 131 -12.51 -16.43 -14.20
C LEU A 131 -13.53 -17.04 -15.16
N LYS A 132 -13.79 -18.34 -15.00
CA LYS A 132 -14.85 -19.02 -15.76
C LYS A 132 -16.20 -18.37 -15.49
N GLU A 133 -17.03 -18.26 -16.49
CA GLU A 133 -18.37 -17.65 -16.39
C GLU A 133 -19.21 -18.29 -15.28
N ARG A 134 -19.10 -19.60 -15.10
CA ARG A 134 -19.74 -20.35 -14.02
C ARG A 134 -19.33 -19.89 -12.62
N ASP A 135 -18.07 -19.48 -12.44
CA ASP A 135 -17.57 -19.01 -11.15
C ASP A 135 -17.93 -17.53 -10.94
N ARG A 136 -17.97 -16.73 -12.02
CA ARG A 136 -18.53 -15.37 -11.99
C ARG A 136 -19.99 -15.41 -11.54
N ILE A 137 -20.82 -16.28 -12.11
CA ILE A 137 -22.22 -16.46 -11.74
C ILE A 137 -22.37 -16.87 -10.28
N LYS A 138 -21.55 -17.79 -9.77
CA LYS A 138 -21.58 -18.21 -8.35
C LYS A 138 -21.20 -17.07 -7.40
N ILE A 139 -20.23 -16.26 -7.77
CA ILE A 139 -19.77 -15.10 -6.98
C ILE A 139 -20.82 -14.00 -7.00
N LEU A 140 -21.42 -13.79 -8.17
CA LEU A 140 -22.50 -12.82 -8.39
C LEU A 140 -23.87 -13.38 -7.98
N ALA A 141 -23.95 -14.70 -7.61
CA ALA A 141 -25.18 -15.31 -7.14
C ALA A 141 -25.73 -14.54 -5.94
N ARG A 142 -26.81 -13.84 -6.20
CA ARG A 142 -27.45 -12.88 -5.34
C ARG A 142 -28.00 -13.57 -4.11
N GLN A 143 -27.42 -13.33 -2.96
CA GLN A 143 -28.04 -13.59 -1.65
C GLN A 143 -28.54 -12.24 -1.10
N GLY A 144 -29.64 -11.72 -1.63
CA GLY A 144 -30.10 -10.36 -1.33
C GLY A 144 -29.17 -9.30 -1.90
N ASN A 145 -28.74 -8.33 -1.05
CA ASN A 145 -27.78 -7.28 -1.43
C ASN A 145 -26.30 -7.66 -1.18
N PHE A 146 -26.03 -8.95 -0.94
CA PHE A 146 -24.67 -9.42 -0.65
C PHE A 146 -24.13 -10.22 -1.82
N ILE A 147 -22.92 -9.90 -2.22
CA ILE A 147 -22.11 -10.69 -3.15
C ILE A 147 -20.97 -11.32 -2.37
N GLY A 148 -20.61 -12.57 -2.71
CA GLY A 148 -19.51 -13.31 -2.08
C GLY A 148 -18.12 -12.79 -2.47
N TRP A 149 -17.94 -11.45 -2.43
CA TRP A 149 -16.70 -10.78 -2.85
C TRP A 149 -15.49 -11.22 -2.04
N ASP A 150 -15.67 -11.53 -0.75
CA ASP A 150 -14.58 -12.01 0.11
C ASP A 150 -13.98 -13.33 -0.43
N GLY A 151 -14.80 -14.22 -0.97
CA GLY A 151 -14.34 -15.44 -1.64
C GLY A 151 -13.55 -15.14 -2.90
N LEU A 152 -13.95 -14.13 -3.66
CA LEU A 152 -13.26 -13.70 -4.87
C LEU A 152 -11.86 -13.13 -4.56
N ILE A 153 -11.75 -12.26 -3.55
CA ILE A 153 -10.46 -11.68 -3.13
C ILE A 153 -9.48 -12.78 -2.71
N LEU A 154 -9.94 -13.75 -1.91
CA LEU A 154 -9.14 -14.89 -1.48
C LEU A 154 -8.71 -15.77 -2.67
N TRP A 155 -9.57 -15.91 -3.67
CA TRP A 155 -9.27 -16.73 -4.85
C TRP A 155 -8.33 -16.02 -5.83
N MET A 156 -8.45 -14.70 -5.99
CA MET A 156 -7.56 -13.91 -6.84
C MET A 156 -6.12 -13.85 -6.33
N ASN A 157 -5.89 -14.21 -5.08
CA ASN A 157 -4.62 -14.31 -4.37
C ASN A 157 -3.51 -13.44 -5.00
N PHE A 158 -3.62 -12.12 -4.82
CA PHE A 158 -2.67 -11.19 -5.38
C PHE A 158 -1.40 -11.21 -4.54
N SER A 159 -0.35 -11.80 -5.11
CA SER A 159 1.01 -11.69 -4.59
C SER A 159 1.73 -10.66 -5.45
N PRO A 160 1.94 -9.44 -4.94
CA PRO A 160 2.68 -8.43 -5.70
C PRO A 160 4.13 -8.90 -5.86
N ASP A 161 4.62 -8.86 -7.08
CA ASP A 161 6.02 -9.09 -7.42
C ASP A 161 6.58 -7.78 -7.96
N LEU A 162 7.65 -7.24 -7.37
CA LEU A 162 8.29 -6.02 -7.87
C LEU A 162 8.57 -6.17 -9.38
N TYR A 163 8.06 -5.24 -10.16
CA TYR A 163 8.24 -5.23 -11.60
C TYR A 163 9.25 -4.15 -11.99
N ILE A 164 10.34 -4.59 -12.61
CA ILE A 164 11.33 -3.69 -13.21
C ILE A 164 11.32 -3.98 -14.71
N PRO A 165 10.98 -2.99 -15.56
CA PRO A 165 10.99 -3.18 -17.01
C PRO A 165 12.36 -3.70 -17.50
N GLY A 166 12.34 -4.74 -18.34
CA GLY A 166 13.55 -5.36 -18.87
C GLY A 166 14.23 -6.39 -17.97
N PHE A 167 13.79 -6.56 -16.72
CA PHE A 167 14.34 -7.57 -15.80
C PHE A 167 13.46 -8.83 -15.75
N SER A 168 14.10 -10.00 -15.71
CA SER A 168 13.40 -11.26 -15.46
C SER A 168 12.96 -11.34 -14.00
N LYS A 169 11.88 -12.11 -13.71
CA LYS A 169 11.41 -12.33 -12.33
C LYS A 169 12.50 -12.84 -11.38
N LYS A 170 13.41 -13.71 -11.87
CA LYS A 170 14.52 -14.24 -11.08
C LYS A 170 15.48 -13.12 -10.67
N ASN A 171 15.87 -12.28 -11.62
CA ASN A 171 16.80 -11.17 -11.39
C ASN A 171 16.19 -10.13 -10.45
N THR A 172 14.89 -9.84 -10.58
CA THR A 172 14.18 -8.93 -9.68
C THR A 172 14.16 -9.44 -8.24
N LYS A 173 13.96 -10.75 -8.02
CA LYS A 173 14.02 -11.34 -6.67
C LYS A 173 15.42 -11.23 -6.06
N ILE A 174 16.45 -11.54 -6.83
CA ILE A 174 17.86 -11.40 -6.38
C ILE A 174 18.14 -9.95 -6.01
N LEU A 175 17.74 -9.01 -6.87
CA LEU A 175 17.90 -7.58 -6.61
C LEU A 175 17.18 -7.14 -5.35
N SER A 176 15.93 -7.60 -5.12
CA SER A 176 15.18 -7.27 -3.91
C SER A 176 15.87 -7.75 -2.63
N ILE A 177 16.45 -8.94 -2.65
CA ILE A 177 17.21 -9.49 -1.53
C ILE A 177 18.48 -8.67 -1.32
N ALA A 178 19.24 -8.37 -2.37
CA ALA A 178 20.44 -7.55 -2.29
C ALA A 178 20.16 -6.16 -1.72
N MET A 179 19.05 -5.52 -2.16
CA MET A 179 18.62 -4.21 -1.67
C MET A 179 18.19 -4.25 -0.19
N PHE A 180 17.59 -5.34 0.26
CA PHE A 180 17.28 -5.52 1.68
C PHE A 180 18.53 -5.58 2.54
N PHE A 181 19.55 -6.33 2.12
CA PHE A 181 20.85 -6.37 2.80
C PHE A 181 21.55 -5.01 2.76
N LEU A 182 21.51 -4.32 1.61
CA LEU A 182 22.07 -2.99 1.46
C LEU A 182 21.44 -1.99 2.46
N MET A 183 20.14 -2.09 2.67
CA MET A 183 19.43 -1.25 3.64
C MET A 183 19.90 -1.52 5.08
N ILE A 184 20.08 -2.79 5.47
CA ILE A 184 20.61 -3.16 6.80
C ILE A 184 22.03 -2.60 7.00
N VAL A 185 22.90 -2.78 6.01
CA VAL A 185 24.27 -2.24 6.03
C VAL A 185 24.25 -0.72 6.12
N GLY A 186 23.35 -0.06 5.37
CA GLY A 186 23.18 1.38 5.41
C GLY A 186 22.84 1.91 6.79
N PHE A 187 21.94 1.26 7.52
CA PHE A 187 21.64 1.63 8.91
C PHE A 187 22.85 1.47 9.84
N GLY A 188 23.68 0.45 9.64
CA GLY A 188 24.91 0.24 10.41
C GLY A 188 25.97 1.33 10.14
N LEU A 189 26.06 1.80 8.91
CA LEU A 189 27.06 2.79 8.47
C LEU A 189 26.73 4.24 8.83
N ARG A 190 25.53 4.52 9.34
CA ARG A 190 25.01 5.90 9.51
C ARG A 190 25.89 6.83 10.34
N ASN A 191 26.67 6.30 11.27
CA ASN A 191 27.54 7.09 12.16
C ASN A 191 28.95 7.27 11.58
N ILE A 192 29.39 6.39 10.68
CA ILE A 192 30.74 6.39 10.11
C ILE A 192 30.74 7.08 8.75
N PHE A 193 29.77 6.73 7.90
CA PHE A 193 29.63 7.24 6.54
C PHE A 193 28.19 7.69 6.26
N PRO A 194 27.76 8.88 6.74
CA PRO A 194 26.38 9.35 6.63
C PRO A 194 25.86 9.39 5.18
N ALA A 195 26.67 9.88 4.23
CA ALA A 195 26.30 9.94 2.82
C ALA A 195 26.04 8.55 2.23
N ALA A 196 26.94 7.59 2.45
CA ALA A 196 26.76 6.21 1.99
C ALA A 196 25.53 5.54 2.62
N SER A 197 25.26 5.82 3.89
CA SER A 197 24.08 5.34 4.61
C SER A 197 22.78 5.81 3.93
N ILE A 198 22.69 7.09 3.54
CA ILE A 198 21.49 7.64 2.91
C ILE A 198 21.23 7.00 1.54
N PHE A 199 22.28 6.80 0.72
CA PHE A 199 22.14 6.07 -0.54
C PHE A 199 21.71 4.62 -0.30
N SER A 200 22.32 3.94 0.66
CA SER A 200 22.05 2.53 0.97
C SER A 200 20.64 2.30 1.53
N VAL A 201 20.02 3.31 2.14
CA VAL A 201 18.64 3.22 2.65
C VAL A 201 17.65 3.81 1.64
N GLY A 202 17.96 4.94 1.04
CA GLY A 202 17.04 5.67 0.17
C GLY A 202 16.75 4.92 -1.14
N VAL A 203 17.78 4.39 -1.82
CA VAL A 203 17.58 3.67 -3.09
C VAL A 203 16.70 2.42 -2.92
N PRO A 204 16.92 1.54 -1.93
CA PRO A 204 16.00 0.45 -1.66
C PRO A 204 14.59 0.91 -1.30
N SER A 205 14.45 2.00 -0.56
CA SER A 205 13.14 2.58 -0.22
C SER A 205 12.35 2.96 -1.47
N ALA A 206 13.00 3.47 -2.52
CA ALA A 206 12.36 3.76 -3.81
C ALA A 206 11.77 2.50 -4.47
N LEU A 207 12.45 1.35 -4.39
CA LEU A 207 11.92 0.08 -4.90
C LEU A 207 10.72 -0.40 -4.08
N VAL A 208 10.78 -0.25 -2.75
CA VAL A 208 9.65 -0.61 -1.87
C VAL A 208 8.43 0.28 -2.17
N ILE A 209 8.62 1.58 -2.41
CA ILE A 209 7.56 2.49 -2.84
C ILE A 209 6.93 1.98 -4.14
N SER A 210 7.75 1.65 -5.14
CA SER A 210 7.28 1.14 -6.43
C SER A 210 6.45 -0.14 -6.29
N PHE A 211 6.83 -1.04 -5.38
CA PHE A 211 6.07 -2.23 -5.04
C PHE A 211 4.69 -1.91 -4.45
N PHE A 212 4.57 -0.91 -3.58
CA PHE A 212 3.26 -0.47 -3.07
C PHE A 212 2.37 0.09 -4.16
N PHE A 213 2.94 0.78 -5.15
CA PHE A 213 2.17 1.26 -6.31
C PHE A 213 1.57 0.12 -7.14
N GLN A 214 2.20 -1.05 -7.20
CA GLN A 214 1.60 -2.22 -7.84
C GLN A 214 0.32 -2.67 -7.11
N GLN A 215 0.35 -2.70 -5.77
CA GLN A 215 -0.84 -3.01 -4.97
C GLN A 215 -1.94 -1.96 -5.15
N ILE A 216 -1.57 -0.68 -5.17
CA ILE A 216 -2.52 0.42 -5.42
C ILE A 216 -3.16 0.26 -6.80
N GLY A 217 -2.39 -0.02 -7.84
CA GLY A 217 -2.91 -0.25 -9.20
C GLY A 217 -3.90 -1.41 -9.26
N PHE A 218 -3.60 -2.52 -8.60
CA PHE A 218 -4.50 -3.67 -8.50
C PHE A 218 -5.81 -3.30 -7.78
N ASN A 219 -5.73 -2.62 -6.64
CA ASN A 219 -6.89 -2.21 -5.86
C ASN A 219 -7.77 -1.18 -6.61
N VAL A 220 -7.16 -0.28 -7.38
CA VAL A 220 -7.88 0.69 -8.22
C VAL A 220 -8.67 -0.03 -9.30
N ALA A 221 -8.06 -1.01 -9.99
CA ALA A 221 -8.76 -1.82 -10.99
C ALA A 221 -9.93 -2.60 -10.37
N GLN A 222 -9.72 -3.15 -9.17
CA GLN A 222 -10.74 -3.84 -8.39
C GLN A 222 -11.90 -2.90 -8.01
N ALA A 223 -11.59 -1.71 -7.50
CA ALA A 223 -12.58 -0.71 -7.12
C ALA A 223 -13.41 -0.24 -8.32
N ARG A 224 -12.75 -0.04 -9.47
CA ARG A 224 -13.44 0.28 -10.72
C ARG A 224 -14.42 -0.83 -11.12
N LYS A 225 -13.99 -2.09 -11.05
CA LYS A 225 -14.84 -3.24 -11.40
C LYS A 225 -16.03 -3.38 -10.46
N ILE A 226 -15.86 -3.11 -9.16
CA ILE A 226 -16.97 -3.09 -8.21
C ILE A 226 -18.01 -2.04 -8.61
N ARG A 227 -17.56 -0.83 -8.95
CA ARG A 227 -18.48 0.23 -9.41
C ARG A 227 -19.21 -0.14 -10.69
N GLU A 228 -18.55 -0.75 -11.66
CA GLU A 228 -19.18 -1.27 -12.86
C GLU A 228 -20.30 -2.26 -12.51
N LEU A 229 -20.02 -3.23 -11.62
CA LEU A 229 -21.01 -4.21 -11.17
C LEU A 229 -22.16 -3.56 -10.36
N GLU A 230 -21.86 -2.59 -9.50
CA GLU A 230 -22.90 -1.85 -8.76
C GLU A 230 -23.85 -1.11 -9.70
N CYS A 231 -23.33 -0.52 -10.78
CA CYS A 231 -24.13 0.16 -11.81
C CYS A 231 -24.92 -0.84 -12.65
N GLU A 232 -24.32 -1.94 -13.08
CA GLU A 232 -24.94 -2.97 -13.93
C GLU A 232 -26.12 -3.64 -13.21
N TYR A 233 -25.91 -4.04 -11.96
CA TYR A 233 -26.93 -4.74 -11.18
C TYR A 233 -27.83 -3.82 -10.35
N LYS A 234 -27.60 -2.51 -10.36
CA LYS A 234 -28.33 -1.50 -9.54
C LYS A 234 -28.39 -1.87 -8.06
N VAL A 235 -27.29 -2.39 -7.51
CA VAL A 235 -27.15 -2.81 -6.10
C VAL A 235 -25.88 -2.26 -5.51
N THR A 236 -25.90 -1.95 -4.22
CA THR A 236 -24.70 -1.60 -3.48
C THR A 236 -24.05 -2.87 -2.92
N LEU A 237 -22.77 -3.10 -3.24
CA LEU A 237 -22.03 -4.26 -2.78
C LEU A 237 -21.55 -4.05 -1.34
N CYS A 238 -22.11 -4.84 -0.44
CA CYS A 238 -21.75 -4.80 0.98
C CYS A 238 -21.01 -6.07 1.40
N GLN A 239 -20.09 -5.93 2.34
CA GLN A 239 -19.38 -7.05 2.93
C GLN A 239 -20.33 -7.87 3.81
N LYS A 240 -20.34 -9.19 3.67
CA LYS A 240 -21.20 -10.07 4.45
C LYS A 240 -20.83 -9.96 5.94
N PRO A 241 -21.78 -9.65 6.84
CA PRO A 241 -21.48 -9.52 8.25
C PRO A 241 -20.96 -10.87 8.81
N GLN A 242 -19.81 -10.84 9.43
CA GLN A 242 -19.08 -12.02 9.94
C GLN A 242 -19.82 -12.81 11.05
N LYS A 243 -20.96 -12.28 11.54
CA LYS A 243 -21.80 -12.93 12.56
C LYS A 243 -22.32 -14.32 12.17
N THR A 244 -22.41 -14.62 10.88
CA THR A 244 -22.91 -15.91 10.39
C THR A 244 -21.90 -17.05 10.58
N ARG A 245 -20.58 -16.77 10.59
CA ARG A 245 -19.53 -17.79 10.84
C ARG A 245 -19.49 -18.22 12.31
N LEU A 246 -19.60 -17.28 13.24
CA LEU A 246 -19.63 -17.60 14.68
C LEU A 246 -20.86 -18.41 15.07
N ARG A 247 -22.05 -18.08 14.54
CA ARG A 247 -23.28 -18.87 14.79
C ARG A 247 -23.19 -20.28 14.19
N LYS A 248 -22.57 -20.45 13.02
CA LYS A 248 -22.38 -21.77 12.39
C LYS A 248 -21.40 -22.64 13.18
N ASN A 249 -20.33 -22.05 13.70
CA ASN A 249 -19.35 -22.76 14.53
C ASN A 249 -19.92 -23.12 15.92
N LEU A 250 -20.71 -22.23 16.52
CA LEU A 250 -21.40 -22.50 17.78
C LEU A 250 -22.48 -23.58 17.62
N ARG A 251 -23.22 -23.59 16.49
CA ARG A 251 -24.17 -24.66 16.18
C ARG A 251 -23.49 -26.00 15.99
N LYS A 252 -22.39 -26.03 15.21
CA LYS A 252 -21.60 -27.24 14.97
C LYS A 252 -20.94 -27.80 16.25
N LYS A 253 -20.60 -26.92 17.21
CA LYS A 253 -20.07 -27.33 18.52
C LYS A 253 -21.18 -27.93 19.40
N ARG A 254 -22.40 -27.38 19.33
CA ARG A 254 -23.55 -27.87 20.09
C ARG A 254 -24.05 -29.23 19.57
N ASP A 255 -23.98 -29.45 18.26
CA ASP A 255 -24.40 -30.72 17.62
C ASP A 255 -23.37 -31.85 17.80
N ASN A 256 -22.13 -31.53 18.23
CA ASN A 256 -21.08 -32.51 18.55
C ASN A 256 -21.00 -32.83 20.07
N ASP A 257 -21.71 -32.07 20.92
CA ASP A 257 -21.73 -32.24 22.39
C ASP A 257 -23.01 -32.93 22.86
N VAL A 258 -23.86 -33.43 21.95
CA VAL A 258 -25.03 -34.28 22.14
C VAL A 258 -24.80 -35.65 21.53
#